data_1db876c1aa28195e89909ecf396de1d9
#
_entry.id   1db876c1aa28195e89909ecf396de1d9
#
_cell.length_a   1.000
_cell.length_b   1.000
_cell.length_c   1.000
_cell.angle_alpha   90.00
_cell.angle_beta   90.00
_cell.angle_gamma   90.00
#
_symmetry.space_group_name_H-M   'P 1'
#
loop_
_entity.id
_entity.type
_entity.pdbx_description
1 polymer ?
#
loop_
_entity_poly.entity_id
_entity_poly.type
_entity_poly.pdbx_seq_one_letter_code
_entity_poly.pdbx_strand_id
1 'polypeptide(L)'
;MGKSLDILILDDEPIVGKRLKPTLMRDGHRVEIFVDPKEAVSRLEQKNFDIVVTDIRMEELDGIQVLETVTAKSPETKVIMITGYATLELARESLTKGAFEFIAKPFKLGEIRATILKAAQALEQQRPGA
;
A
#
# COMPACT_ATOMS: atom_id res chain seq x y z
N MET A 1 -4.40 -15.49 15.29
CA MET A 1 -5.28 -14.53 14.64
C MET A 1 -4.61 -13.19 14.52
N GLY A 2 -4.62 -12.64 13.32
CA GLY A 2 -4.03 -11.33 13.07
C GLY A 2 -4.91 -10.20 13.55
N LYS A 3 -4.30 -9.06 13.82
CA LYS A 3 -5.04 -7.85 14.17
C LYS A 3 -5.69 -7.27 12.91
N SER A 4 -6.80 -6.56 13.10
CA SER A 4 -7.40 -5.77 12.06
C SER A 4 -6.52 -4.55 11.78
N LEU A 5 -6.16 -4.35 10.53
CA LEU A 5 -5.30 -3.24 10.12
C LEU A 5 -6.06 -2.23 9.28
N ASP A 6 -5.58 -1.00 9.29
CA ASP A 6 -6.09 0.06 8.43
C ASP A 6 -5.26 0.09 7.16
N ILE A 7 -5.91 -0.15 6.02
CA ILE A 7 -5.25 -0.25 4.72
C ILE A 7 -5.84 0.80 3.77
N LEU A 8 -4.97 1.58 3.15
CA LEU A 8 -5.36 2.51 2.09
C LEU A 8 -4.87 1.96 0.76
N ILE A 9 -5.76 1.92 -0.23
CA ILE A 9 -5.43 1.48 -1.58
C ILE A 9 -5.61 2.66 -2.53
N LEU A 10 -4.56 2.99 -3.27
CA LEU A 10 -4.57 4.05 -4.26
C LEU A 10 -4.20 3.50 -5.62
N ASP A 11 -5.13 3.54 -6.56
CA ASP A 11 -4.88 3.15 -7.95
C ASP A 11 -5.90 3.89 -8.82
N ASP A 12 -5.43 4.58 -9.85
CA ASP A 12 -6.31 5.34 -10.74
C ASP A 12 -7.19 4.44 -11.61
N GLU A 13 -6.93 3.14 -11.64
CA GLU A 13 -7.82 2.16 -12.24
C GLU A 13 -8.81 1.67 -11.16
N PRO A 14 -10.09 2.06 -11.24
CA PRO A 14 -11.05 1.72 -10.16
C PRO A 14 -11.21 0.24 -9.88
N ILE A 15 -10.97 -0.62 -10.89
CA ILE A 15 -11.14 -2.06 -10.73
C ILE A 15 -10.19 -2.65 -9.69
N VAL A 16 -9.01 -2.06 -9.52
CA VAL A 16 -8.02 -2.57 -8.56
C VAL A 16 -8.56 -2.50 -7.14
N GLY A 17 -9.01 -1.32 -6.72
CA GLY A 17 -9.61 -1.16 -5.38
C GLY A 17 -10.86 -2.01 -5.21
N LYS A 18 -11.70 -2.07 -6.24
CA LYS A 18 -12.93 -2.86 -6.20
C LYS A 18 -12.68 -4.36 -6.01
N ARG A 19 -11.58 -4.86 -6.57
CA ARG A 19 -11.20 -6.28 -6.40
C ARG A 19 -10.56 -6.54 -5.04
N LEU A 20 -9.69 -5.64 -4.61
CA LEU A 20 -8.92 -5.84 -3.38
C LEU A 20 -9.74 -5.63 -2.12
N LYS A 21 -10.60 -4.63 -2.11
CA LYS A 21 -11.33 -4.26 -0.88
C LYS A 21 -12.13 -5.41 -0.28
N PRO A 22 -13.00 -6.12 -1.04
CA PRO A 22 -13.80 -7.21 -0.43
C PRO A 22 -12.91 -8.33 0.12
N THR A 23 -11.84 -8.64 -0.60
CA THR A 23 -10.91 -9.70 -0.20
C THR A 23 -10.23 -9.37 1.12
N LEU A 24 -9.71 -8.15 1.23
CA LEU A 24 -9.00 -7.72 2.44
C LEU A 24 -9.96 -7.51 3.62
N MET A 25 -11.18 -7.08 3.35
CA MET A 25 -12.20 -6.97 4.40
C MET A 25 -12.58 -8.34 4.95
N ARG A 26 -12.64 -9.36 4.11
CA ARG A 26 -12.88 -10.74 4.58
C ARG A 26 -11.74 -11.24 5.45
N ASP A 27 -10.52 -10.73 5.23
CA ASP A 27 -9.38 -11.06 6.08
C ASP A 27 -9.40 -10.25 7.39
N GLY A 28 -10.41 -9.42 7.61
CA GLY A 28 -10.61 -8.70 8.85
C GLY A 28 -10.09 -7.27 8.89
N HIS A 29 -9.63 -6.75 7.76
CA HIS A 29 -9.04 -5.39 7.72
C HIS A 29 -10.08 -4.31 7.39
N ARG A 30 -9.77 -3.08 7.78
CA ARG A 30 -10.52 -1.89 7.39
C ARG A 30 -9.82 -1.30 6.17
N VAL A 31 -10.57 -1.11 5.08
CA VAL A 31 -9.98 -0.74 3.80
C VAL A 31 -10.65 0.52 3.23
N GLU A 32 -9.84 1.51 2.86
CA GLU A 32 -10.29 2.69 2.14
C GLU A 32 -9.66 2.68 0.76
N ILE A 33 -10.45 2.94 -0.27
CA ILE A 33 -9.95 2.94 -1.64
C ILE A 33 -10.04 4.34 -2.24
N PHE A 34 -9.01 4.71 -3.01
CA PHE A 34 -8.90 6.02 -3.66
C PHE A 34 -8.45 5.82 -5.10
N VAL A 35 -9.00 6.64 -6.00
CA VAL A 35 -8.57 6.67 -7.39
C VAL A 35 -7.84 7.98 -7.72
N ASP A 36 -8.01 8.99 -6.89
CA ASP A 36 -7.36 10.29 -7.05
C ASP A 36 -6.21 10.41 -6.06
N PRO A 37 -4.95 10.57 -6.55
CA PRO A 37 -3.80 10.70 -5.67
C PRO A 37 -3.90 11.86 -4.68
N LYS A 38 -4.50 12.96 -5.08
CA LYS A 38 -4.65 14.13 -4.21
C LYS A 38 -5.55 13.84 -3.03
N GLU A 39 -6.66 13.14 -3.27
CA GLU A 39 -7.57 12.74 -2.20
C GLU A 39 -6.91 11.76 -1.25
N ALA A 40 -6.13 10.82 -1.80
CA ALA A 40 -5.40 9.86 -0.99
C ALA A 40 -4.38 10.56 -0.08
N VAL A 41 -3.61 11.51 -0.62
CA VAL A 41 -2.64 12.27 0.16
C VAL A 41 -3.33 13.07 1.25
N SER A 42 -4.45 13.73 0.93
CA SER A 42 -5.25 14.43 1.93
C SER A 42 -5.66 13.52 3.07
N ARG A 43 -6.10 12.31 2.73
CA ARG A 43 -6.51 11.34 3.74
C ARG A 43 -5.33 10.88 4.60
N LEU A 44 -4.18 10.68 3.97
CA LEU A 44 -2.96 10.29 4.69
C LEU A 44 -2.50 11.38 5.67
N GLU A 45 -2.79 12.64 5.37
CA GLU A 45 -2.49 13.73 6.29
C GLU A 45 -3.40 13.72 7.52
N GLN A 46 -4.60 13.15 7.40
CA GLN A 46 -5.60 13.10 8.47
C GLN A 46 -5.45 11.86 9.36
N LYS A 47 -4.94 10.77 8.79
CA LYS A 47 -4.91 9.49 9.48
C LYS A 47 -3.67 8.70 9.10
N ASN A 48 -3.06 8.05 10.08
CA ASN A 48 -1.98 7.09 9.82
C ASN A 48 -2.58 5.73 9.51
N PHE A 49 -2.16 5.14 8.40
CA PHE A 49 -2.57 3.80 8.01
C PHE A 49 -1.45 2.81 8.34
N ASP A 50 -1.82 1.56 8.56
CA ASP A 50 -0.84 0.51 8.81
C ASP A 50 -0.15 0.09 7.51
N ILE A 51 -0.93 0.02 6.44
CA ILE A 51 -0.44 -0.40 5.12
C ILE A 51 -1.02 0.54 4.06
N VAL A 52 -0.17 0.94 3.12
CA VAL A 52 -0.60 1.69 1.92
C VAL A 52 -0.21 0.87 0.71
N VAL A 53 -1.18 0.57 -0.15
CA VAL A 53 -0.94 -0.08 -1.43
C VAL A 53 -1.16 0.98 -2.51
N THR A 54 -0.14 1.32 -3.27
CA THR A 54 -0.26 2.39 -4.27
C THR A 54 0.32 2.00 -5.61
N ASP A 55 -0.39 2.38 -6.68
CA ASP A 55 0.16 2.36 -8.04
C ASP A 55 1.27 3.41 -8.12
N ILE A 56 2.24 3.19 -8.99
CA ILE A 56 3.34 4.13 -9.19
C ILE A 56 3.00 5.14 -10.28
N ARG A 57 2.49 4.68 -11.41
CA ARG A 57 2.22 5.55 -12.56
C ARG A 57 0.80 6.10 -12.53
N MET A 58 0.68 7.36 -12.14
CA MET A 58 -0.59 8.09 -12.11
C MET A 58 -0.34 9.49 -12.67
N GLU A 59 -1.39 10.14 -13.18
CA GLU A 59 -1.25 11.39 -13.95
C GLU A 59 -0.66 12.56 -13.17
N GLU A 60 -1.21 12.91 -12.03
CA GLU A 60 -0.83 14.14 -11.33
C GLU A 60 0.25 13.97 -10.29
N LEU A 61 0.24 12.84 -9.63
CA LEU A 61 1.15 12.56 -8.52
C LEU A 61 1.51 11.09 -8.61
N ASP A 62 2.78 10.76 -8.68
CA ASP A 62 3.15 9.36 -8.79
C ASP A 62 3.29 8.67 -7.43
N GLY A 63 3.32 7.34 -7.46
CA GLY A 63 3.39 6.55 -6.24
C GLY A 63 4.68 6.72 -5.46
N ILE A 64 5.77 7.12 -6.12
CA ILE A 64 7.03 7.43 -5.42
C ILE A 64 6.83 8.64 -4.51
N GLN A 65 6.12 9.65 -5.00
CA GLN A 65 5.80 10.84 -4.18
C GLN A 65 4.90 10.47 -3.01
N VAL A 66 3.94 9.56 -3.23
CA VAL A 66 3.09 9.04 -2.15
C VAL A 66 3.94 8.31 -1.12
N LEU A 67 4.86 7.45 -1.56
CA LEU A 67 5.78 6.72 -0.70
C LEU A 67 6.59 7.68 0.17
N GLU A 68 7.17 8.71 -0.44
CA GLU A 68 7.96 9.71 0.28
C GLU A 68 7.12 10.46 1.32
N THR A 69 5.89 10.81 0.97
CA THR A 69 4.97 11.48 1.90
C THR A 69 4.66 10.58 3.09
N VAL A 70 4.36 9.32 2.83
CA VAL A 70 4.02 8.36 3.90
C VAL A 70 5.21 8.11 4.81
N THR A 71 6.39 7.85 4.24
CA THR A 71 7.58 7.56 5.03
C THR A 71 8.01 8.73 5.89
N ALA A 72 7.84 9.95 5.40
CA ALA A 72 8.17 11.15 6.17
C ALA A 72 7.23 11.35 7.36
N LYS A 73 5.94 11.07 7.16
CA LYS A 73 4.92 11.28 8.19
C LYS A 73 4.78 10.10 9.14
N SER A 74 4.84 8.89 8.60
CA SER A 74 4.58 7.67 9.37
C SER A 74 5.57 6.57 8.95
N PRO A 75 6.80 6.61 9.50
CA PRO A 75 7.83 5.64 9.08
C PRO A 75 7.47 4.18 9.34
N GLU A 76 6.52 3.94 10.24
CA GLU A 76 6.07 2.57 10.54
C GLU A 76 5.14 1.99 9.49
N THR A 77 4.47 2.83 8.70
CA THR A 77 3.53 2.38 7.68
C THR A 77 4.27 1.58 6.61
N LYS A 78 3.76 0.41 6.29
CA LYS A 78 4.32 -0.42 5.22
C LYS A 78 3.70 -0.02 3.90
N VAL A 79 4.52 0.37 2.94
CA VAL A 79 4.06 0.79 1.62
C VAL A 79 4.37 -0.31 0.62
N ILE A 80 3.33 -0.77 -0.07
CA ILE A 80 3.43 -1.78 -1.12
C ILE A 80 3.18 -1.08 -2.45
N MET A 81 4.17 -1.13 -3.33
CA MET A 81 4.10 -0.49 -4.64
C MET A 81 3.58 -1.49 -5.67
N ILE A 82 2.61 -1.08 -6.49
CA ILE A 82 2.10 -1.90 -7.58
C ILE A 82 2.21 -1.11 -8.89
N THR A 83 2.53 -1.79 -9.99
CA THR A 83 2.60 -1.11 -11.29
C THR A 83 2.60 -2.08 -12.46
N GLY A 84 2.00 -1.63 -13.58
CA GLY A 84 2.11 -2.31 -14.88
C GLY A 84 3.43 -2.02 -15.59
N TYR A 85 4.21 -1.06 -15.07
CA TYR A 85 5.50 -0.67 -15.65
C TYR A 85 6.65 -1.18 -14.79
N ALA A 86 6.59 -2.45 -14.42
CA ALA A 86 7.58 -3.04 -13.53
C ALA A 86 8.93 -3.17 -14.24
N THR A 87 9.90 -2.37 -13.82
CA THR A 87 11.28 -2.46 -14.27
C THR A 87 12.18 -2.65 -13.06
N LEU A 88 13.38 -3.20 -13.28
CA LEU A 88 14.33 -3.37 -12.19
C LEU A 88 14.71 -2.02 -11.55
N GLU A 89 14.88 -0.99 -12.39
CA GLU A 89 15.21 0.36 -11.89
C GLU A 89 14.12 0.91 -10.98
N LEU A 90 12.86 0.79 -11.39
CA LEU A 90 11.74 1.30 -10.61
C LEU A 90 11.58 0.53 -9.30
N ALA A 91 11.77 -0.79 -9.35
CA ALA A 91 11.73 -1.61 -8.14
C ALA A 91 12.83 -1.20 -7.16
N ARG A 92 14.05 -1.02 -7.66
CA ARG A 92 15.17 -0.59 -6.83
C ARG A 92 14.94 0.78 -6.22
N GLU A 93 14.46 1.73 -7.01
CA GLU A 93 14.14 3.07 -6.51
C GLU A 93 13.11 3.01 -5.41
N SER A 94 12.04 2.25 -5.62
CA SER A 94 10.97 2.11 -4.62
C SER A 94 11.50 1.54 -3.30
N LEU A 95 12.26 0.45 -3.39
CA LEU A 95 12.79 -0.21 -2.19
C LEU A 95 13.83 0.67 -1.49
N THR A 96 14.67 1.37 -2.24
CA THR A 96 15.67 2.29 -1.68
C THR A 96 14.99 3.43 -0.93
N LYS A 97 13.83 3.89 -1.39
CA LYS A 97 13.07 4.97 -0.75
C LYS A 97 12.15 4.48 0.37
N GLY A 98 12.21 3.21 0.71
CA GLY A 98 11.54 2.67 1.87
C GLY A 98 10.28 1.86 1.62
N ALA A 99 9.98 1.50 0.37
CA ALA A 99 8.86 0.61 0.09
C ALA A 99 9.10 -0.74 0.74
N PHE A 100 8.05 -1.33 1.28
CA PHE A 100 8.13 -2.65 1.89
C PHE A 100 8.24 -3.73 0.83
N GLU A 101 7.47 -3.58 -0.26
CA GLU A 101 7.41 -4.57 -1.32
C GLU A 101 7.03 -3.90 -2.64
N PHE A 102 7.34 -4.57 -3.76
CA PHE A 102 7.05 -4.10 -5.11
C PHE A 102 6.40 -5.25 -5.87
N ILE A 103 5.20 -5.04 -6.41
CA ILE A 103 4.44 -6.07 -7.11
C ILE A 103 4.09 -5.60 -8.52
N ALA A 104 4.39 -6.43 -9.51
CA ALA A 104 4.05 -6.14 -10.91
C ALA A 104 2.61 -6.50 -11.21
N LYS A 105 1.94 -5.68 -12.04
CA LYS A 105 0.65 -6.00 -12.63
C LYS A 105 0.87 -6.77 -13.94
N PRO A 106 0.02 -7.71 -14.26
CA PRO A 106 -1.12 -8.19 -13.49
C PRO A 106 -0.69 -9.06 -12.32
N PHE A 107 -1.39 -8.95 -11.21
CA PHE A 107 -1.11 -9.77 -10.02
C PHE A 107 -2.32 -10.62 -9.68
N LYS A 108 -2.09 -11.67 -8.91
CA LYS A 108 -3.15 -12.49 -8.35
C LYS A 108 -3.52 -11.98 -6.97
N LEU A 109 -4.77 -12.13 -6.59
CA LEU A 109 -5.21 -11.70 -5.25
C LEU A 109 -4.39 -12.37 -4.16
N GLY A 110 -4.00 -13.63 -4.35
CA GLY A 110 -3.16 -14.36 -3.41
C GLY A 110 -1.79 -13.72 -3.19
N GLU A 111 -1.22 -13.09 -4.21
CA GLU A 111 0.07 -12.39 -4.07
C GLU A 111 -0.08 -11.18 -3.16
N ILE A 112 -1.11 -10.38 -3.37
CA ILE A 112 -1.36 -9.21 -2.53
C ILE A 112 -1.66 -9.63 -1.10
N ARG A 113 -2.50 -10.65 -0.91
CA ARG A 113 -2.83 -11.15 0.42
C ARG A 113 -1.60 -11.64 1.17
N ALA A 114 -0.73 -12.39 0.49
CA ALA A 114 0.51 -12.87 1.07
C ALA A 114 1.43 -11.72 1.50
N THR A 115 1.52 -10.69 0.65
CA THR A 115 2.34 -9.51 0.95
C THR A 115 1.76 -8.70 2.11
N ILE A 116 0.44 -8.55 2.17
CA ILE A 116 -0.24 -7.91 3.29
C ILE A 116 0.04 -8.67 4.60
N LEU A 117 0.01 -10.00 4.54
CA LEU A 117 0.31 -10.82 5.71
C LEU A 117 1.75 -10.62 6.19
N LYS A 118 2.71 -10.56 5.27
CA LYS A 118 4.11 -10.28 5.61
C LYS A 118 4.24 -8.90 6.26
N ALA A 119 3.56 -7.90 5.72
CA ALA A 119 3.56 -6.54 6.26
C ALA A 119 2.96 -6.53 7.67
N ALA A 120 1.86 -7.25 7.86
CA ALA A 120 1.23 -7.36 9.18
C ALA A 120 2.16 -7.97 10.20
N GLN A 121 2.88 -9.03 9.82
CA GLN A 121 3.85 -9.68 10.70
C GLN A 121 5.01 -8.75 11.04
N ALA A 122 5.50 -7.98 10.07
CA ALA A 122 6.55 -7.00 10.31
C ALA A 122 6.10 -5.91 11.28
N LEU A 123 4.84 -5.47 11.16
CA LEU A 123 4.28 -4.48 12.07
C LEU A 123 4.18 -5.01 13.50
N GLU A 124 3.79 -6.27 13.66
CA GLU A 124 3.73 -6.89 14.98
C GLU A 124 5.11 -6.93 15.65
N GLN A 125 6.14 -7.22 14.88
CA GLN A 125 7.52 -7.26 15.40
C GLN A 125 8.00 -5.86 15.78
N GLN A 126 7.54 -4.82 15.09
CA GLN A 126 7.90 -3.44 15.39
C GLN A 126 7.12 -2.85 16.56
N ARG A 127 6.04 -3.52 16.98
CA ARG A 127 5.15 -3.07 18.06
C ARG A 127 5.05 -4.17 19.14
N PRO A 128 6.18 -4.59 19.73
CA PRO A 128 6.16 -5.67 20.71
C PRO A 128 5.32 -5.30 21.93
N GLY A 129 4.58 -6.27 22.45
CA GLY A 129 3.76 -6.06 23.62
C GLY A 129 2.40 -5.42 23.34
N ALA A 130 2.09 -5.17 22.08
CA ALA A 130 0.81 -4.62 21.70
C ALA A 130 -0.28 -5.70 21.72
#